data_9937ed6816a67c742e01915e33ec859b
#
_entry.id   9937ed6816a67c742e01915e33ec859b
#
_cell.length_a   1.000
_cell.length_b   1.000
_cell.length_c   1.000
_cell.angle_alpha   90.00
_cell.angle_beta   90.00
_cell.angle_gamma   90.00
#
_symmetry.space_group_name_H-M   'P 1'
#
loop_
_entity.id
_entity.type
_entity.pdbx_description
1 polymer ?
#
loop_
_entity_poly.entity_id
_entity_poly.type
_entity_poly.pdbx_seq_one_letter_code
_entity_poly.pdbx_strand_id
1 'polypeptide(L)'
;MSSREKSPYYGALQQVVDSLFADLTEEERIADMAGTLGARKVRRLDVILAAEAVDLPDELQEIVNLLPPSTFTRRRLCDQLNSAVGGHAWGQKYGTVE
;
A
#
# COMPACT_ATOMS: atom_id res chain seq x y z
N MET A 1 11.12 21.39 -17.07
CA MET A 1 11.24 20.80 -17.30
C MET A 1 10.73 19.73 -17.27
N SER A 2 10.28 19.42 -16.76
CA SER A 2 10.05 18.24 -16.83
C SER A 2 8.73 17.82 -16.95
N SER A 3 8.40 17.33 -18.03
CA SER A 3 7.13 16.68 -18.20
C SER A 3 7.02 15.42 -17.35
N ARG A 4 8.07 15.14 -16.61
CA ARG A 4 8.02 14.01 -15.74
C ARG A 4 7.85 14.38 -14.33
N GLU A 5 7.26 15.53 -14.08
CA GLU A 5 6.98 15.92 -12.73
C GLU A 5 6.11 14.92 -12.05
N LYS A 6 6.55 14.48 -10.90
CA LYS A 6 5.76 13.60 -10.06
C LYS A 6 4.86 14.43 -9.18
N SER A 7 3.71 13.86 -8.81
CA SER A 7 2.83 14.48 -7.86
C SER A 7 3.56 14.71 -6.54
N PRO A 8 3.22 15.77 -5.77
CA PRO A 8 3.74 15.92 -4.41
C PRO A 8 3.33 14.76 -3.50
N TYR A 9 2.37 13.94 -3.93
CA TYR A 9 1.96 12.75 -3.21
C TYR A 9 2.66 11.49 -3.72
N TYR A 10 3.68 11.64 -4.55
CA TYR A 10 4.44 10.48 -5.02
C TYR A 10 5.07 9.81 -3.80
N GLY A 11 4.84 8.52 -3.67
CA GLY A 11 5.33 7.78 -2.51
C GLY A 11 4.40 7.78 -1.30
N ALA A 12 3.30 8.54 -1.34
CA ALA A 12 2.37 8.58 -0.21
C ALA A 12 1.75 7.21 0.06
N LEU A 13 1.43 6.47 -0.98
CA LEU A 13 0.86 5.13 -0.83
C LEU A 13 1.86 4.17 -0.21
N GLN A 14 3.14 4.33 -0.54
CA GLN A 14 4.21 3.54 0.08
C GLN A 14 4.29 3.83 1.57
N GLN A 15 4.07 5.08 1.99
CA GLN A 15 4.05 5.43 3.41
C GLN A 15 2.94 4.68 4.14
N VAL A 16 1.79 4.51 3.51
CA VAL A 16 0.68 3.73 4.09
C VAL A 16 1.11 2.29 4.31
N VAL A 17 1.69 1.66 3.30
CA VAL A 17 2.17 0.28 3.40
C VAL A 17 3.24 0.18 4.49
N ASP A 18 4.22 1.05 4.48
CA ASP A 18 5.31 1.00 5.45
C ASP A 18 4.81 1.18 6.88
N SER A 19 3.83 2.04 7.10
CA SER A 19 3.28 2.27 8.44
C SER A 19 2.56 1.04 8.98
N LEU A 20 1.90 0.28 8.11
CA LEU A 20 1.18 -0.92 8.51
C LEU A 20 2.11 -2.05 8.95
N PHE A 21 3.32 -2.06 8.43
CA PHE A 21 4.28 -3.13 8.69
C PHE A 21 5.55 -2.61 9.38
N ALA A 22 5.47 -1.46 10.03
CA ALA A 22 6.63 -0.81 10.65
C ALA A 22 7.11 -1.53 11.89
N ASP A 23 6.20 -2.15 12.64
CA ASP A 23 6.50 -2.76 13.94
C ASP A 23 6.51 -4.29 13.89
N LEU A 24 6.94 -4.85 12.77
CA LEU A 24 7.02 -6.30 12.64
C LEU A 24 8.02 -6.88 13.63
N THR A 25 7.66 -7.99 14.25
CA THR A 25 8.63 -8.79 15.00
C THR A 25 9.60 -9.42 14.02
N GLU A 26 10.73 -9.90 14.52
CA GLU A 26 11.69 -10.56 13.66
C GLU A 26 11.09 -11.78 12.98
N GLU A 27 10.29 -12.55 13.72
CA GLU A 27 9.61 -13.71 13.17
C GLU A 27 8.64 -13.35 12.06
N GLU A 28 7.88 -12.28 12.26
CA GLU A 28 6.94 -11.81 11.25
C GLU A 28 7.66 -11.33 10.00
N ARG A 29 8.79 -10.65 10.17
CA ARG A 29 9.57 -10.15 9.05
C ARG A 29 10.16 -11.29 8.23
N ILE A 30 10.68 -12.31 8.90
CA ILE A 30 11.23 -13.50 8.23
C ILE A 30 10.12 -14.23 7.48
N ALA A 31 8.96 -14.41 8.11
CA ALA A 31 7.83 -15.06 7.49
C ALA A 31 7.35 -14.29 6.26
N ASP A 32 7.34 -12.96 6.34
CA ASP A 32 6.92 -12.12 5.23
C ASP A 32 7.88 -12.25 4.04
N MET A 33 9.18 -12.22 4.31
CA MET A 33 10.19 -12.38 3.26
C MET A 33 10.14 -13.76 2.62
N ALA A 34 9.87 -14.79 3.40
CA ALA A 34 9.82 -16.16 2.91
C ALA A 34 8.46 -16.53 2.31
N GLY A 35 7.44 -15.72 2.52
CA GLY A 35 6.09 -16.00 2.06
C GLY A 35 5.45 -17.17 2.80
N THR A 36 5.82 -17.37 4.06
CA THR A 36 5.34 -18.49 4.86
C THR A 36 4.24 -18.05 5.82
N LEU A 37 3.64 -19.03 6.51
CA LEU A 37 2.66 -18.75 7.55
C LEU A 37 3.33 -17.99 8.68
N GLY A 38 2.59 -17.13 9.32
CA GLY A 38 3.14 -16.29 10.40
C GLY A 38 3.47 -14.88 9.97
N ALA A 39 3.41 -14.59 8.67
CA ALA A 39 3.54 -13.21 8.20
C ALA A 39 2.40 -12.38 8.76
N ARG A 40 2.68 -11.12 9.10
CA ARG A 40 1.64 -10.21 9.59
C ARG A 40 0.59 -10.00 8.52
N LYS A 41 -0.67 -9.97 8.95
CA LYS A 41 -1.80 -9.67 8.07
C LYS A 41 -2.51 -8.44 8.59
N VAL A 42 -2.96 -7.60 7.69
CA VAL A 42 -3.77 -6.43 8.02
C VAL A 42 -5.12 -6.56 7.33
N ARG A 43 -6.13 -5.92 7.90
CA ARG A 43 -7.46 -5.93 7.34
C ARG A 43 -7.68 -4.67 6.50
N ARG A 44 -8.70 -4.72 5.65
CA ARG A 44 -9.07 -3.55 4.85
C ARG A 44 -9.24 -2.30 5.71
N LEU A 45 -9.89 -2.42 6.85
CA LEU A 45 -10.11 -1.28 7.74
C LEU A 45 -8.79 -0.70 8.24
N ASP A 46 -7.82 -1.56 8.55
CA ASP A 46 -6.50 -1.10 8.99
C ASP A 46 -5.83 -0.25 7.89
N VAL A 47 -5.97 -0.68 6.64
CA VAL A 47 -5.39 0.05 5.52
C VAL A 47 -6.09 1.40 5.35
N ILE A 48 -7.41 1.42 5.46
CA ILE A 48 -8.19 2.67 5.33
C ILE A 48 -7.78 3.66 6.42
N LEU A 49 -7.65 3.20 7.67
CA LEU A 49 -7.25 4.06 8.78
C LEU A 49 -5.84 4.59 8.60
N ALA A 50 -4.91 3.75 8.14
CA ALA A 50 -3.55 4.19 7.87
C ALA A 50 -3.51 5.22 6.74
N ALA A 51 -4.35 5.04 5.73
CA ALA A 51 -4.44 5.96 4.62
C ALA A 51 -4.98 7.32 5.06
N GLU A 52 -5.95 7.32 5.96
CA GLU A 52 -6.50 8.57 6.51
C GLU A 52 -5.44 9.33 7.29
N ALA A 53 -4.58 8.62 8.00
CA ALA A 53 -3.51 9.25 8.78
C ALA A 53 -2.45 9.90 7.88
N VAL A 54 -2.28 9.42 6.67
CA VAL A 54 -1.32 9.96 5.71
C VAL A 54 -1.93 11.12 4.90
N ASP A 55 -3.25 11.23 4.92
CA ASP A 55 -3.96 12.29 4.20
C ASP A 55 -3.77 12.19 2.68
N LEU A 56 -4.15 11.04 2.14
CA LEU A 56 -4.00 10.78 0.71
C LEU A 56 -4.92 11.67 -0.13
N PRO A 57 -4.50 12.00 -1.36
CA PRO A 57 -5.43 12.64 -2.31
C PRO A 57 -6.60 11.71 -2.62
N ASP A 58 -7.71 12.27 -3.05
CA ASP A 58 -8.94 11.53 -3.29
C ASP A 58 -8.75 10.35 -4.22
N GLU A 59 -7.93 10.50 -5.25
CA GLU A 59 -7.66 9.45 -6.22
C GLU A 59 -7.02 8.23 -5.58
N LEU A 60 -6.07 8.44 -4.68
CA LEU A 60 -5.42 7.33 -3.98
C LEU A 60 -6.32 6.77 -2.88
N GLN A 61 -7.10 7.62 -2.23
CA GLN A 61 -8.07 7.16 -1.23
C GLN A 61 -9.09 6.24 -1.90
N GLU A 62 -9.51 6.55 -3.11
CA GLU A 62 -10.42 5.71 -3.87
C GLU A 62 -9.81 4.34 -4.15
N ILE A 63 -8.52 4.30 -4.49
CA ILE A 63 -7.81 3.03 -4.71
C ILE A 63 -7.83 2.18 -3.45
N VAL A 64 -7.57 2.78 -2.30
CA VAL A 64 -7.63 2.08 -1.03
C VAL A 64 -9.04 1.56 -0.75
N ASN A 65 -10.06 2.36 -1.05
CA ASN A 65 -11.44 1.98 -0.83
C ASN A 65 -11.89 0.83 -1.73
N LEU A 66 -11.19 0.58 -2.82
CA LEU A 66 -11.51 -0.53 -3.72
C LEU A 66 -11.02 -1.88 -3.22
N LEU A 67 -10.22 -1.91 -2.16
CA LEU A 67 -9.75 -3.17 -1.60
C LEU A 67 -10.92 -4.04 -1.16
N PRO A 68 -10.89 -5.35 -1.45
CA PRO A 68 -11.94 -6.24 -1.00
C PRO A 68 -11.90 -6.41 0.53
N PRO A 69 -13.02 -6.78 1.17
CA PRO A 69 -13.08 -7.02 2.61
C PRO A 69 -12.38 -8.34 2.96
N SER A 70 -11.06 -8.27 3.13
CA SER A 70 -10.23 -9.44 3.36
C SER A 70 -9.05 -9.05 4.24
N THR A 71 -8.18 -10.02 4.51
CA THR A 71 -6.92 -9.76 5.17
C THR A 71 -5.80 -9.88 4.13
N PHE A 72 -4.73 -9.12 4.36
CA PHE A 72 -3.64 -9.03 3.41
C PHE A 72 -2.30 -9.12 4.12
N THR A 73 -1.40 -9.97 3.60
CA THR A 73 0.02 -9.85 3.92
C THR A 73 0.57 -8.65 3.18
N ARG A 74 1.78 -8.23 3.47
CA ARG A 74 2.40 -7.10 2.75
C ARG A 74 2.43 -7.36 1.26
N ARG A 75 2.84 -8.56 0.85
CA ARG A 75 2.93 -8.92 -0.57
C ARG A 75 1.57 -8.82 -1.25
N ARG A 76 0.55 -9.40 -0.60
CA ARG A 76 -0.78 -9.41 -1.17
C ARG A 76 -1.37 -8.00 -1.26
N LEU A 77 -1.14 -7.20 -0.22
CA LEU A 77 -1.61 -5.82 -0.21
C LEU A 77 -0.96 -5.03 -1.34
N CYS A 78 0.35 -5.16 -1.51
CA CYS A 78 1.06 -4.47 -2.56
C CYS A 78 0.58 -4.91 -3.95
N ASP A 79 0.32 -6.20 -4.14
CA ASP A 79 -0.21 -6.70 -5.41
C ASP A 79 -1.57 -6.08 -5.73
N GLN A 80 -2.45 -5.99 -4.74
CA GLN A 80 -3.77 -5.39 -4.93
C GLN A 80 -3.66 -3.90 -5.25
N LEU A 81 -2.85 -3.18 -4.50
CA LEU A 81 -2.69 -1.74 -4.71
C LEU A 81 -2.04 -1.45 -6.05
N ASN A 82 -1.02 -2.19 -6.43
CA ASN A 82 -0.35 -2.00 -7.71
C ASN A 82 -1.28 -2.31 -8.89
N SER A 83 -2.11 -3.32 -8.76
CA SER A 83 -3.11 -3.62 -9.78
C SER A 83 -4.09 -2.48 -9.96
N ALA A 84 -4.55 -1.92 -8.85
CA ALA A 84 -5.49 -0.80 -8.91
C ALA A 84 -4.82 0.47 -9.48
N VAL A 85 -3.60 0.76 -9.05
CA VAL A 85 -2.83 1.90 -9.55
C VAL A 85 -2.58 1.74 -11.05
N GLY A 86 -2.18 0.54 -11.47
CA GLY A 86 -1.94 0.25 -12.88
C GLY A 86 -3.21 0.34 -13.72
N GLY A 87 -4.32 -0.16 -13.18
CA GLY A 87 -5.61 -0.12 -13.86
C GLY A 87 -6.12 1.29 -14.10
N HIS A 88 -5.74 2.24 -13.23
CA HIS A 88 -6.12 3.64 -13.38
C HIS A 88 -5.00 4.49 -14.01
N ALA A 89 -3.90 3.87 -14.41
CA ALA A 89 -2.75 4.55 -15.00
C ALA A 89 -2.11 5.59 -14.07
N TRP A 90 -2.19 5.37 -12.75
CA TRP A 90 -1.62 6.30 -11.77
C TRP A 90 -0.18 5.98 -11.41
N GLY A 91 0.39 4.92 -11.95
CA GLY A 91 1.72 4.45 -11.54
C GLY A 91 2.81 5.48 -11.71
N GLN A 92 2.77 6.25 -12.80
CA GLN A 92 3.78 7.27 -13.04
C GLN A 92 3.57 8.51 -12.18
N LYS A 93 2.33 8.77 -11.81
CA LYS A 93 1.99 9.96 -11.03
C LYS A 93 2.23 9.76 -9.54
N TYR A 94 1.86 8.61 -9.01
CA TYR A 94 1.90 8.34 -7.57
C TYR A 94 2.88 7.25 -7.15
N GLY A 95 3.39 6.49 -8.11
CA GLY A 95 4.30 5.38 -7.84
C GLY A 95 3.57 4.10 -7.49
N THR A 96 4.30 3.01 -7.60
CA THR A 96 3.83 1.69 -7.16
C THR A 96 4.36 1.43 -5.76
N VAL A 97 3.93 0.34 -5.12
CA VAL A 97 4.33 0.00 -3.75
C VAL A 97 5.01 -1.36 -3.70
N GLU A 98 5.82 -1.53 -2.67
CA GLU A 98 6.49 -2.81 -2.41
C GLU A 98 6.49 -3.18 -0.94
#